data_efe331c26149aff3ad09dda6d4268688
#
_entry.id   efe331c26149aff3ad09dda6d4268688
#
_cell.length_a   1.000
_cell.length_b   1.000
_cell.length_c   1.000
_cell.angle_alpha   90.00
_cell.angle_beta   90.00
_cell.angle_gamma   90.00
#
_symmetry.space_group_name_H-M   'P 1'
#
loop_
_entity.id
_entity.type
_entity.pdbx_description
1 polymer ?
#
loop_
_entity_poly.entity_id
_entity_poly.type
_entity_poly.pdbx_seq_one_letter_code
_entity_poly.pdbx_strand_id
1 'polypeptide(L)'
;MNLSKTAAIIASALALAANARAEDGLTVRFGHFPNVTHAQGLIANAMSRQGKGWFEQRLGSNVKVEWYTYNAGPSAMEAIFAGSIDVTYVGTGPALTAHLKSQGTDIRVISGAANGGAALVTSSNGVIKTPADFKNKRVATPQMGNTQDIACRAWLKAQGFRVTQTGGDVLVIPTANPDQLSALQSGNVDAVWTVEPWVTRLEKEAAAKVFLEDKDVITTWLVSSVKFLKEHRDLAKKIAVANKELTEWINSHPDEAQKMLVDELKAETKTEVSADVVGHSLQRIKLTTEVSPALVEKAVKEGKDTGFLKGSTDTSHLIESL
;
A
#
# COMPACT_ATOMS: atom_id res chain seq x y z
N MET A 1 -22.03 -63.21 -30.37
CA MET A 1 -22.28 -62.12 -29.41
C MET A 1 -21.12 -61.12 -29.54
N ASN A 2 -21.41 -59.93 -30.06
CA ASN A 2 -20.42 -59.04 -30.66
C ASN A 2 -19.57 -58.29 -29.63
N LEU A 3 -18.35 -58.71 -29.44
CA LEU A 3 -17.30 -58.02 -28.63
C LEU A 3 -16.94 -56.58 -29.10
N SER A 4 -17.28 -56.24 -30.35
CA SER A 4 -16.99 -54.92 -30.94
C SER A 4 -17.89 -53.77 -30.48
N LYS A 5 -19.09 -54.02 -29.97
CA LYS A 5 -20.01 -53.00 -29.50
C LYS A 5 -19.73 -52.56 -28.04
N THR A 6 -19.12 -53.44 -27.25
CA THR A 6 -18.79 -53.13 -25.84
C THR A 6 -17.56 -52.26 -25.72
N ALA A 7 -16.59 -52.44 -26.64
CA ALA A 7 -15.36 -51.63 -26.67
C ALA A 7 -15.60 -50.15 -27.07
N ALA A 8 -16.60 -49.89 -27.95
CA ALA A 8 -16.92 -48.53 -28.38
C ALA A 8 -17.62 -47.70 -27.29
N ILE A 9 -18.42 -48.33 -26.41
CA ILE A 9 -19.11 -47.65 -25.31
C ILE A 9 -18.13 -47.28 -24.19
N ILE A 10 -17.14 -48.10 -23.90
CA ILE A 10 -16.10 -47.83 -22.90
C ILE A 10 -15.17 -46.71 -23.35
N ALA A 11 -14.82 -46.65 -24.64
CA ALA A 11 -13.98 -45.58 -25.20
C ALA A 11 -14.69 -44.19 -25.16
N SER A 12 -16.02 -44.15 -25.41
CA SER A 12 -16.79 -42.92 -25.34
C SER A 12 -17.00 -42.42 -23.89
N ALA A 13 -17.10 -43.32 -22.91
CA ALA A 13 -17.21 -42.96 -21.51
C ALA A 13 -15.88 -42.41 -20.92
N LEU A 14 -14.72 -42.93 -21.38
CA LEU A 14 -13.43 -42.40 -20.99
C LEU A 14 -13.12 -41.02 -21.63
N ALA A 15 -13.59 -40.77 -22.85
CA ALA A 15 -13.42 -39.49 -23.52
C ALA A 15 -14.27 -38.35 -22.87
N LEU A 16 -15.45 -38.68 -22.31
CA LEU A 16 -16.25 -37.71 -21.54
C LEU A 16 -15.70 -37.43 -20.13
N ALA A 17 -15.04 -38.42 -19.52
CA ALA A 17 -14.41 -38.23 -18.20
C ALA A 17 -13.10 -37.41 -18.25
N ALA A 18 -12.46 -37.31 -19.41
CA ALA A 18 -11.23 -36.52 -19.57
C ALA A 18 -11.46 -35.01 -19.66
N ASN A 19 -12.69 -34.55 -19.88
CA ASN A 19 -13.04 -33.11 -19.95
C ASN A 19 -13.64 -32.53 -18.66
N ALA A 20 -13.78 -33.32 -17.61
CA ALA A 20 -14.18 -32.84 -16.29
C ALA A 20 -12.97 -32.69 -15.38
N ARG A 21 -11.85 -32.12 -15.88
CA ARG A 21 -10.97 -31.36 -15.00
C ARG A 21 -11.76 -30.13 -14.63
N ALA A 22 -12.25 -30.05 -13.39
CA ALA A 22 -12.58 -28.79 -12.79
C ALA A 22 -11.38 -27.89 -13.04
N GLU A 23 -11.52 -26.79 -13.80
CA GLU A 23 -10.53 -25.72 -13.79
C GLU A 23 -10.40 -25.33 -12.31
N ASP A 24 -9.30 -25.73 -11.70
CA ASP A 24 -8.94 -25.23 -10.36
C ASP A 24 -9.01 -23.71 -10.49
N GLY A 25 -9.99 -23.11 -9.82
CA GLY A 25 -10.25 -21.66 -9.97
C GLY A 25 -8.97 -20.87 -9.69
N LEU A 26 -8.69 -19.90 -10.55
CA LEU A 26 -7.51 -19.03 -10.38
C LEU A 26 -7.62 -18.25 -9.08
N THR A 27 -6.59 -18.27 -8.25
CA THR A 27 -6.51 -17.43 -7.06
C THR A 27 -5.69 -16.18 -7.37
N VAL A 28 -6.27 -14.99 -7.14
CA VAL A 28 -5.57 -13.70 -7.18
C VAL A 28 -5.33 -13.24 -5.75
N ARG A 29 -4.06 -13.01 -5.43
CA ARG A 29 -3.60 -12.68 -4.08
C ARG A 29 -3.27 -11.21 -3.99
N PHE A 30 -4.03 -10.49 -3.15
CA PHE A 30 -3.88 -9.05 -2.93
C PHE A 30 -3.15 -8.76 -1.62
N GLY A 31 -2.25 -7.77 -1.65
CA GLY A 31 -1.64 -7.17 -0.48
C GLY A 31 -2.20 -5.78 -0.18
N HIS A 32 -2.30 -5.41 1.09
CA HIS A 32 -2.62 -4.06 1.55
C HIS A 32 -2.09 -3.81 2.96
N PHE A 33 -2.26 -2.60 3.49
CA PHE A 33 -1.85 -2.23 4.85
C PHE A 33 -3.03 -1.68 5.64
N PRO A 34 -3.05 -1.79 6.98
CA PRO A 34 -4.11 -1.27 7.83
C PRO A 34 -3.97 0.25 8.02
N ASN A 35 -3.99 0.98 6.91
CA ASN A 35 -3.88 2.43 6.84
C ASN A 35 -5.08 3.01 6.07
N VAL A 36 -5.62 4.16 6.47
CA VAL A 36 -6.71 4.81 5.72
C VAL A 36 -6.28 5.20 4.30
N THR A 37 -4.98 5.42 4.08
CA THR A 37 -4.41 5.61 2.72
C THR A 37 -4.53 4.39 1.82
N HIS A 38 -4.91 3.22 2.35
CA HIS A 38 -5.21 1.97 1.63
C HIS A 38 -6.71 1.66 1.63
N ALA A 39 -7.55 2.69 1.62
CA ALA A 39 -9.01 2.57 1.79
C ALA A 39 -9.65 1.55 0.83
N GLN A 40 -9.22 1.51 -0.45
CA GLN A 40 -9.74 0.56 -1.42
C GLN A 40 -9.44 -0.90 -1.00
N GLY A 41 -8.22 -1.18 -0.55
CA GLY A 41 -7.83 -2.51 -0.08
C GLY A 41 -8.58 -2.94 1.17
N LEU A 42 -8.70 -2.04 2.16
CA LEU A 42 -9.43 -2.30 3.39
C LEU A 42 -10.91 -2.59 3.13
N ILE A 43 -11.59 -1.74 2.36
CA ILE A 43 -13.01 -1.90 2.06
C ILE A 43 -13.26 -3.17 1.23
N ALA A 44 -12.42 -3.44 0.23
CA ALA A 44 -12.55 -4.66 -0.57
C ALA A 44 -12.34 -5.93 0.27
N ASN A 45 -11.35 -5.94 1.19
CA ASN A 45 -11.16 -7.05 2.12
C ASN A 45 -12.35 -7.23 3.07
N ALA A 46 -12.88 -6.13 3.62
CA ALA A 46 -14.09 -6.18 4.45
C ALA A 46 -15.28 -6.80 3.69
N MET A 47 -15.49 -6.39 2.43
CA MET A 47 -16.54 -6.94 1.58
C MET A 47 -16.32 -8.43 1.27
N SER A 48 -15.07 -8.83 0.98
CA SER A 48 -14.70 -10.25 0.76
C SER A 48 -15.08 -11.11 1.96
N ARG A 49 -14.71 -10.68 3.18
CA ARG A 49 -15.03 -11.43 4.41
C ARG A 49 -16.53 -11.53 4.69
N GLN A 50 -17.33 -10.59 4.17
CA GLN A 50 -18.78 -10.61 4.28
C GLN A 50 -19.46 -11.45 3.17
N GLY A 51 -18.69 -12.08 2.28
CA GLY A 51 -19.22 -12.81 1.13
C GLY A 51 -19.79 -11.91 0.02
N LYS A 52 -19.44 -10.62 0.04
CA LYS A 52 -19.88 -9.60 -0.93
C LYS A 52 -18.68 -9.00 -1.68
N GLY A 53 -17.64 -9.78 -1.89
CA GLY A 53 -16.37 -9.34 -2.41
C GLY A 53 -16.46 -8.46 -3.66
N TRP A 54 -15.89 -7.27 -3.59
CA TRP A 54 -15.95 -6.29 -4.68
C TRP A 54 -15.22 -6.77 -5.94
N PHE A 55 -13.99 -7.28 -5.75
CA PHE A 55 -13.20 -7.81 -6.85
C PHE A 55 -13.74 -9.16 -7.33
N GLU A 56 -14.16 -10.05 -6.43
CA GLU A 56 -14.72 -11.36 -6.77
C GLU A 56 -15.89 -11.24 -7.75
N GLN A 57 -16.81 -10.29 -7.50
CA GLN A 57 -17.98 -10.06 -8.37
C GLN A 57 -17.60 -9.59 -9.78
N ARG A 58 -16.42 -8.96 -9.95
CA ARG A 58 -15.97 -8.36 -11.21
C ARG A 58 -14.97 -9.22 -11.98
N LEU A 59 -14.23 -10.06 -11.28
CA LEU A 59 -13.23 -10.93 -11.90
C LEU A 59 -13.82 -12.19 -12.52
N GLY A 60 -14.96 -12.65 -12.01
CA GLY A 60 -15.68 -13.82 -12.50
C GLY A 60 -15.73 -14.95 -11.47
N SER A 61 -16.71 -15.84 -11.63
CA SER A 61 -17.07 -16.88 -10.65
C SER A 61 -15.98 -17.95 -10.44
N ASN A 62 -15.05 -18.09 -11.36
CA ASN A 62 -13.92 -19.02 -11.29
C ASN A 62 -12.64 -18.36 -10.75
N VAL A 63 -12.71 -17.11 -10.28
CA VAL A 63 -11.58 -16.39 -9.67
C VAL A 63 -11.83 -16.25 -8.18
N LYS A 64 -10.92 -16.82 -7.37
CA LYS A 64 -10.85 -16.61 -5.93
C LYS A 64 -9.97 -15.41 -5.63
N VAL A 65 -10.34 -14.60 -4.66
CA VAL A 65 -9.51 -13.50 -4.15
C VAL A 65 -9.07 -13.84 -2.74
N GLU A 66 -7.77 -13.63 -2.46
CA GLU A 66 -7.19 -13.75 -1.14
C GLU A 66 -6.50 -12.46 -0.74
N TRP A 67 -6.66 -12.05 0.53
CA TRP A 67 -6.12 -10.81 1.07
C TRP A 67 -5.02 -11.07 2.08
N TYR A 68 -3.94 -10.29 1.98
CA TYR A 68 -2.77 -10.37 2.86
C TYR A 68 -2.44 -8.98 3.40
N THR A 69 -2.30 -8.87 4.72
CA THR A 69 -2.01 -7.62 5.41
C THR A 69 -0.51 -7.50 5.68
N TYR A 70 0.09 -6.37 5.32
CA TYR A 70 1.49 -6.03 5.57
C TYR A 70 1.59 -4.77 6.43
N ASN A 71 2.71 -4.61 7.15
CA ASN A 71 2.96 -3.42 7.95
C ASN A 71 3.51 -2.25 7.12
N ALA A 72 4.30 -2.55 6.08
CA ALA A 72 4.91 -1.53 5.23
C ALA A 72 5.36 -2.09 3.87
N GLY A 73 5.70 -1.19 2.94
CA GLY A 73 5.95 -1.51 1.54
C GLY A 73 7.11 -2.44 1.23
N PRO A 74 8.28 -2.33 1.86
CA PRO A 74 9.38 -3.27 1.59
C PRO A 74 8.96 -4.73 1.75
N SER A 75 8.23 -5.07 2.82
CA SER A 75 7.74 -6.44 3.06
C SER A 75 6.74 -6.91 1.98
N ALA A 76 5.87 -6.00 1.49
CA ALA A 76 4.94 -6.33 0.40
C ALA A 76 5.68 -6.57 -0.92
N MET A 77 6.75 -5.80 -1.20
CA MET A 77 7.58 -6.03 -2.38
C MET A 77 8.33 -7.35 -2.32
N GLU A 78 8.85 -7.74 -1.16
CA GLU A 78 9.43 -9.08 -0.95
C GLU A 78 8.42 -10.19 -1.25
N ALA A 79 7.16 -10.02 -0.83
CA ALA A 79 6.09 -10.98 -1.12
C ALA A 79 5.73 -11.05 -2.62
N ILE A 80 5.76 -9.93 -3.35
CA ILE A 80 5.64 -9.91 -4.84
C ILE A 80 6.79 -10.69 -5.47
N PHE A 81 8.03 -10.44 -5.06
CA PHE A 81 9.22 -11.13 -5.63
C PHE A 81 9.21 -12.63 -5.34
N ALA A 82 8.74 -13.01 -4.15
CA ALA A 82 8.56 -14.42 -3.80
C ALA A 82 7.38 -15.09 -4.52
N GLY A 83 6.55 -14.33 -5.25
CA GLY A 83 5.31 -14.83 -5.84
C GLY A 83 4.25 -15.23 -4.82
N SER A 84 4.34 -14.69 -3.60
CA SER A 84 3.36 -14.94 -2.53
C SER A 84 2.08 -14.09 -2.70
N ILE A 85 2.19 -12.93 -3.36
CA ILE A 85 1.06 -12.10 -3.79
C ILE A 85 1.25 -11.66 -5.25
N ASP A 86 0.16 -11.34 -5.91
CA ASP A 86 0.12 -11.00 -7.33
C ASP A 86 -0.04 -9.49 -7.55
N VAL A 87 -0.83 -8.85 -6.70
CA VAL A 87 -1.18 -7.43 -6.73
C VAL A 87 -1.12 -6.87 -5.32
N THR A 88 -0.71 -5.60 -5.17
CA THR A 88 -0.69 -4.96 -3.84
C THR A 88 -0.92 -3.46 -3.91
N TYR A 89 -1.62 -2.94 -2.92
CA TYR A 89 -1.56 -1.53 -2.59
C TYR A 89 -0.24 -1.25 -1.86
N VAL A 90 0.50 -0.24 -2.30
CA VAL A 90 1.83 0.06 -1.75
C VAL A 90 2.24 1.51 -2.02
N GLY A 91 3.09 2.05 -1.15
CA GLY A 91 3.65 3.41 -1.31
C GLY A 91 4.69 3.52 -2.43
N THR A 92 4.93 4.76 -2.86
CA THR A 92 5.83 5.07 -3.99
C THR A 92 7.28 4.64 -3.75
N GLY A 93 7.83 4.84 -2.56
CA GLY A 93 9.24 4.53 -2.26
C GLY A 93 9.59 3.06 -2.53
N PRO A 94 8.90 2.09 -1.91
CA PRO A 94 9.12 0.68 -2.16
C PRO A 94 8.87 0.27 -3.61
N ALA A 95 7.79 0.77 -4.24
CA ALA A 95 7.45 0.45 -5.62
C ALA A 95 8.52 0.96 -6.61
N LEU A 96 8.97 2.21 -6.47
CA LEU A 96 10.07 2.77 -7.28
C LEU A 96 11.37 1.99 -7.07
N THR A 97 11.70 1.67 -5.81
CA THR A 97 12.90 0.90 -5.50
C THR A 97 12.87 -0.48 -6.17
N ALA A 98 11.73 -1.17 -6.11
CA ALA A 98 11.51 -2.46 -6.74
C ALA A 98 11.62 -2.36 -8.27
N HIS A 99 10.90 -1.42 -8.86
CA HIS A 99 10.88 -1.21 -10.32
C HIS A 99 12.26 -0.88 -10.88
N LEU A 100 12.96 0.09 -10.27
CA LEU A 100 14.25 0.54 -10.79
C LEU A 100 15.38 -0.48 -10.55
N LYS A 101 15.39 -1.18 -9.40
CA LYS A 101 16.37 -2.25 -9.15
C LYS A 101 16.21 -3.42 -10.11
N SER A 102 14.99 -3.78 -10.45
CA SER A 102 14.68 -4.85 -11.41
C SER A 102 14.72 -4.38 -12.87
N GLN A 103 15.06 -3.12 -13.13
CA GLN A 103 14.98 -2.54 -14.48
C GLN A 103 13.60 -2.76 -15.13
N GLY A 104 12.55 -2.67 -14.30
CA GLY A 104 11.18 -2.84 -14.72
C GLY A 104 10.73 -4.28 -15.00
N THR A 105 11.49 -5.31 -14.61
CA THR A 105 11.11 -6.70 -14.90
C THR A 105 10.14 -7.30 -13.87
N ASP A 106 10.01 -6.70 -12.67
CA ASP A 106 9.29 -7.35 -11.58
C ASP A 106 7.90 -6.77 -11.31
N ILE A 107 7.75 -5.45 -11.42
CA ILE A 107 6.47 -4.78 -11.09
C ILE A 107 6.09 -3.67 -12.07
N ARG A 108 4.78 -3.39 -12.13
CA ARG A 108 4.17 -2.22 -12.79
C ARG A 108 3.10 -1.62 -11.90
N VAL A 109 2.97 -0.31 -11.97
CA VAL A 109 1.80 0.42 -11.40
C VAL A 109 0.65 0.28 -12.39
N ILE A 110 -0.48 -0.24 -11.93
CA ILE A 110 -1.69 -0.44 -12.74
C ILE A 110 -2.80 0.58 -12.41
N SER A 111 -2.67 1.29 -11.29
CA SER A 111 -3.59 2.37 -10.91
C SER A 111 -3.00 3.22 -9.78
N GLY A 112 -3.42 4.49 -9.66
CA GLY A 112 -3.34 5.22 -8.40
C GLY A 112 -4.29 4.64 -7.35
N ALA A 113 -4.15 5.09 -6.10
CA ALA A 113 -5.08 4.79 -5.01
C ALA A 113 -5.26 5.98 -4.05
N ALA A 114 -4.18 6.57 -3.54
CA ALA A 114 -4.27 7.69 -2.61
C ALA A 114 -3.09 8.67 -2.72
N ASN A 115 -3.41 9.96 -2.58
CA ASN A 115 -2.45 11.04 -2.42
C ASN A 115 -2.68 11.75 -1.08
N GLY A 116 -1.63 12.34 -0.49
CA GLY A 116 -1.69 13.01 0.81
C GLY A 116 -1.83 12.03 1.99
N GLY A 117 -2.30 12.53 3.12
CA GLY A 117 -2.47 11.74 4.33
C GLY A 117 -1.17 11.33 5.02
N ALA A 118 -0.07 12.04 4.74
CA ALA A 118 1.21 11.85 5.41
C ALA A 118 1.62 13.12 6.14
N ALA A 119 2.26 12.99 7.31
CA ALA A 119 2.73 14.13 8.07
C ALA A 119 3.93 13.80 8.97
N LEU A 120 4.72 14.84 9.25
CA LEU A 120 5.68 14.88 10.33
C LEU A 120 5.00 15.46 11.57
N VAL A 121 4.94 14.66 12.62
CA VAL A 121 4.28 14.99 13.88
C VAL A 121 5.33 15.07 14.98
N THR A 122 5.25 16.08 15.83
CA THR A 122 6.17 16.27 16.95
C THR A 122 5.49 16.05 18.30
N SER A 123 6.27 15.66 19.30
CA SER A 123 5.78 15.52 20.67
C SER A 123 5.17 16.82 21.20
N SER A 124 4.17 16.69 22.08
CA SER A 124 3.49 17.83 22.74
C SER A 124 4.38 18.63 23.70
N ASN A 125 5.58 18.14 24.04
CA ASN A 125 6.50 18.82 24.97
C ASN A 125 7.02 20.18 24.46
N GLY A 126 6.75 20.52 23.17
CA GLY A 126 7.06 21.83 22.59
C GLY A 126 8.55 22.14 22.38
N VAL A 127 9.40 21.13 22.42
CA VAL A 127 10.86 21.27 22.20
C VAL A 127 11.17 21.57 20.74
N ILE A 128 10.44 20.94 19.80
CA ILE A 128 10.62 21.14 18.35
C ILE A 128 9.63 22.21 17.88
N LYS A 129 10.11 23.36 17.46
CA LYS A 129 9.32 24.49 16.93
C LYS A 129 9.76 24.91 15.53
N THR A 130 11.02 24.69 15.20
CA THR A 130 11.64 25.05 13.93
C THR A 130 12.38 23.85 13.34
N PRO A 131 12.70 23.84 12.03
CA PRO A 131 13.53 22.77 11.45
C PRO A 131 14.87 22.59 12.15
N ALA A 132 15.50 23.65 12.64
CA ALA A 132 16.79 23.59 13.33
C ALA A 132 16.74 22.77 14.63
N ASP A 133 15.60 22.71 15.29
CA ASP A 133 15.40 21.97 16.55
C ASP A 133 15.46 20.44 16.39
N PHE A 134 15.48 19.93 15.15
CA PHE A 134 15.64 18.50 14.88
C PHE A 134 17.07 18.00 15.13
N LYS A 135 18.06 18.89 15.29
CA LYS A 135 19.44 18.48 15.59
C LYS A 135 19.49 17.60 16.85
N ASN A 136 20.14 16.43 16.73
CA ASN A 136 20.24 15.41 17.78
C ASN A 136 18.89 14.79 18.21
N LYS A 137 17.83 14.93 17.40
CA LYS A 137 16.53 14.32 17.65
C LYS A 137 16.40 12.95 16.98
N ARG A 138 15.42 12.19 17.47
CA ARG A 138 15.04 10.87 16.98
C ARG A 138 13.68 10.99 16.30
N VAL A 139 13.62 10.63 15.04
CA VAL A 139 12.38 10.66 14.23
C VAL A 139 12.01 9.23 13.87
N ALA A 140 10.83 8.77 14.27
CA ALA A 140 10.31 7.47 13.87
C ALA A 140 9.75 7.51 12.44
N THR A 141 9.95 6.42 11.69
CA THR A 141 9.33 6.15 10.39
C THR A 141 8.88 4.70 10.34
N PRO A 142 7.84 4.30 9.54
CA PRO A 142 7.26 2.96 9.63
C PRO A 142 8.24 1.80 9.37
N GLN A 143 9.08 1.95 8.37
CA GLN A 143 10.11 0.97 8.00
C GLN A 143 11.18 1.64 7.15
N MET A 144 12.43 1.21 7.28
CA MET A 144 13.52 1.72 6.45
C MET A 144 13.22 1.52 4.95
N GLY A 145 13.34 2.59 4.16
CA GLY A 145 13.11 2.57 2.72
C GLY A 145 11.63 2.55 2.32
N ASN A 146 10.69 2.70 3.26
CA ASN A 146 9.31 2.98 2.89
C ASN A 146 9.15 4.46 2.45
N THR A 147 7.98 4.82 1.92
CA THR A 147 7.73 6.17 1.39
C THR A 147 8.00 7.26 2.43
N GLN A 148 7.52 7.08 3.66
CA GLN A 148 7.68 8.05 4.75
C GLN A 148 9.12 8.15 5.24
N ASP A 149 9.88 7.05 5.25
CA ASP A 149 11.31 7.07 5.62
C ASP A 149 12.14 7.83 4.59
N ILE A 150 11.88 7.62 3.31
CA ILE A 150 12.54 8.34 2.21
C ILE A 150 12.20 9.83 2.28
N ALA A 151 10.92 10.20 2.41
CA ALA A 151 10.47 11.59 2.51
C ALA A 151 11.06 12.30 3.74
N CYS A 152 11.05 11.65 4.90
CA CYS A 152 11.63 12.17 6.14
C CYS A 152 13.12 12.50 5.95
N ARG A 153 13.89 11.53 5.43
CA ARG A 153 15.33 11.72 5.20
C ARG A 153 15.62 12.79 4.15
N ALA A 154 14.83 12.85 3.08
CA ALA A 154 14.95 13.87 2.04
C ALA A 154 14.67 15.25 2.59
N TRP A 155 13.61 15.41 3.39
CA TRP A 155 13.28 16.67 4.03
C TRP A 155 14.37 17.11 5.01
N LEU A 156 14.85 16.24 5.88
CA LEU A 156 15.94 16.55 6.83
C LEU A 156 17.21 16.98 6.12
N LYS A 157 17.59 16.31 5.03
CA LYS A 157 18.73 16.72 4.19
C LYS A 157 18.53 18.09 3.57
N ALA A 158 17.31 18.41 3.09
CA ALA A 158 16.97 19.72 2.56
C ALA A 158 17.06 20.83 3.63
N GLN A 159 16.88 20.49 4.93
CA GLN A 159 17.14 21.41 6.04
C GLN A 159 18.62 21.53 6.42
N GLY A 160 19.54 20.89 5.68
CA GLY A 160 20.99 20.95 5.90
C GLY A 160 21.53 19.90 6.88
N PHE A 161 20.74 18.96 7.35
CA PHE A 161 21.22 17.90 8.23
C PHE A 161 21.94 16.79 7.46
N ARG A 162 23.02 16.28 8.04
CA ARG A 162 23.59 15.01 7.62
C ARG A 162 22.71 13.88 8.14
N VAL A 163 22.10 13.12 7.23
CA VAL A 163 21.28 11.95 7.56
C VAL A 163 21.74 10.76 6.74
N THR A 164 22.06 9.66 7.42
CA THR A 164 22.44 8.38 6.82
C THR A 164 21.46 7.30 7.22
N GLN A 165 21.58 6.09 6.68
CA GLN A 165 20.71 4.98 7.06
C GLN A 165 20.82 4.62 8.55
N THR A 166 21.98 4.79 9.16
CA THR A 166 22.27 4.34 10.54
C THR A 166 22.65 5.47 11.50
N GLY A 167 22.61 6.74 11.08
CA GLY A 167 23.00 7.85 11.95
C GLY A 167 23.03 9.18 11.23
N GLY A 168 23.68 10.18 11.88
CA GLY A 168 23.79 11.54 11.37
C GLY A 168 23.51 12.57 12.45
N ASP A 169 23.15 13.78 12.04
CA ASP A 169 22.76 14.87 12.95
C ASP A 169 21.32 14.66 13.50
N VAL A 170 20.53 13.84 12.83
CA VAL A 170 19.19 13.38 13.22
C VAL A 170 19.14 11.86 13.04
N LEU A 171 18.61 11.14 14.03
CA LEU A 171 18.42 9.70 13.95
C LEU A 171 17.04 9.39 13.40
N VAL A 172 16.97 8.75 12.24
CA VAL A 172 15.69 8.23 11.69
C VAL A 172 15.60 6.75 12.03
N ILE A 173 14.59 6.41 12.86
CA ILE A 173 14.45 5.11 13.49
C ILE A 173 13.23 4.38 12.93
N PRO A 174 13.41 3.22 12.26
CA PRO A 174 12.29 2.39 11.84
C PRO A 174 11.47 1.93 13.05
N THR A 175 10.18 2.28 13.06
CA THR A 175 9.24 1.96 14.14
C THR A 175 7.89 1.66 13.50
N ALA A 176 7.41 0.42 13.64
CA ALA A 176 6.16 0.00 13.03
C ALA A 176 5.01 0.93 13.45
N ASN A 177 4.06 1.18 12.56
CA ASN A 177 2.97 2.12 12.80
C ASN A 177 2.25 1.92 14.14
N PRO A 178 1.88 0.70 14.56
CA PRO A 178 1.23 0.48 15.86
C PRO A 178 2.07 0.91 17.07
N ASP A 179 3.40 0.89 16.94
CA ASP A 179 4.34 1.16 18.05
C ASP A 179 4.69 2.65 18.17
N GLN A 180 4.38 3.46 17.14
CA GLN A 180 4.77 4.87 17.08
C GLN A 180 4.13 5.71 18.19
N LEU A 181 2.88 5.43 18.54
CA LEU A 181 2.18 6.13 19.62
C LEU A 181 2.92 5.95 20.96
N SER A 182 3.19 4.72 21.35
CA SER A 182 3.90 4.42 22.61
C SER A 182 5.34 4.94 22.59
N ALA A 183 6.01 4.89 21.44
CA ALA A 183 7.37 5.41 21.30
C ALA A 183 7.43 6.93 21.48
N LEU A 184 6.44 7.68 20.97
CA LEU A 184 6.34 9.12 21.14
C LEU A 184 5.96 9.50 22.59
N GLN A 185 4.98 8.81 23.18
CA GLN A 185 4.52 9.07 24.55
C GLN A 185 5.60 8.79 25.59
N SER A 186 6.38 7.72 25.40
CA SER A 186 7.50 7.38 26.31
C SER A 186 8.75 8.24 26.11
N GLY A 187 8.76 9.12 25.11
CA GLY A 187 9.93 9.91 24.76
C GLY A 187 11.09 9.11 24.13
N ASN A 188 10.83 7.89 23.65
CA ASN A 188 11.83 7.11 22.90
C ASN A 188 12.11 7.73 21.53
N VAL A 189 11.15 8.46 20.97
CA VAL A 189 11.30 9.30 19.79
C VAL A 189 10.76 10.70 20.07
N ASP A 190 11.29 11.71 19.37
CA ASP A 190 10.91 13.11 19.55
C ASP A 190 9.87 13.57 18.51
N ALA A 191 9.82 12.87 17.38
CA ALA A 191 8.90 13.10 16.27
C ALA A 191 8.61 11.81 15.51
N VAL A 192 7.57 11.83 14.69
CA VAL A 192 7.13 10.69 13.86
C VAL A 192 6.75 11.20 12.48
N TRP A 193 7.30 10.61 11.41
CA TRP A 193 6.80 10.78 10.05
C TRP A 193 5.99 9.56 9.66
N THR A 194 4.69 9.72 9.52
CA THR A 194 3.76 8.61 9.32
C THR A 194 2.61 8.98 8.38
N VAL A 195 1.63 8.09 8.27
CA VAL A 195 0.41 8.24 7.46
C VAL A 195 -0.85 8.07 8.29
N GLU A 196 -2.00 8.45 7.72
CA GLU A 196 -3.30 8.21 8.34
C GLU A 196 -3.68 6.71 8.39
N PRO A 197 -4.27 6.25 9.53
CA PRO A 197 -4.86 7.03 10.63
C PRO A 197 -3.86 7.37 11.75
N TRP A 198 -2.60 7.01 11.62
CA TRP A 198 -1.60 7.14 12.69
C TRP A 198 -1.28 8.60 13.00
N VAL A 199 -1.31 9.51 12.00
CA VAL A 199 -1.17 10.96 12.23
C VAL A 199 -2.26 11.44 13.17
N THR A 200 -3.52 11.22 12.84
CA THR A 200 -4.66 11.64 13.67
C THR A 200 -4.66 10.97 15.04
N ARG A 201 -4.25 9.72 15.14
CA ARG A 201 -4.10 9.04 16.44
C ARG A 201 -3.05 9.72 17.33
N LEU A 202 -1.89 10.06 16.77
CA LEU A 202 -0.85 10.78 17.50
C LEU A 202 -1.35 12.15 18.00
N GLU A 203 -2.12 12.89 17.18
CA GLU A 203 -2.71 14.16 17.59
C GLU A 203 -3.70 13.98 18.75
N LYS A 204 -4.60 13.01 18.66
CA LYS A 204 -5.69 12.82 19.63
C LYS A 204 -5.27 12.07 20.90
N GLU A 205 -4.42 11.05 20.76
CA GLU A 205 -4.06 10.15 21.86
C GLU A 205 -2.74 10.55 22.56
N ALA A 206 -1.84 11.30 21.89
CA ALA A 206 -0.59 11.82 22.47
C ALA A 206 -0.53 13.35 22.56
N ALA A 207 -1.60 14.06 22.21
CA ALA A 207 -1.63 15.51 22.06
C ALA A 207 -0.47 16.05 21.19
N ALA A 208 0.01 15.23 20.26
CA ALA A 208 1.09 15.58 19.37
C ALA A 208 0.67 16.66 18.36
N LYS A 209 1.62 17.34 17.76
CA LYS A 209 1.35 18.46 16.84
C LYS A 209 1.87 18.12 15.46
N VAL A 210 1.05 18.32 14.43
CA VAL A 210 1.51 18.29 13.06
C VAL A 210 2.50 19.43 12.83
N PHE A 211 3.74 19.09 12.57
CA PHE A 211 4.81 20.03 12.24
C PHE A 211 4.81 20.37 10.75
N LEU A 212 4.61 19.34 9.92
CA LEU A 212 4.56 19.44 8.46
C LEU A 212 3.55 18.41 7.92
N GLU A 213 2.59 18.86 7.14
CA GLU A 213 1.71 17.98 6.37
C GLU A 213 2.28 17.82 4.94
N ASP A 214 2.57 16.58 4.53
CA ASP A 214 3.02 16.28 3.17
C ASP A 214 1.79 16.01 2.28
N LYS A 215 1.26 17.10 1.71
CA LYS A 215 0.06 17.06 0.83
C LYS A 215 0.39 16.57 -0.58
N ASP A 216 1.62 16.88 -1.04
CA ASP A 216 2.08 16.61 -2.39
C ASP A 216 2.89 15.31 -2.43
N VAL A 217 2.26 14.23 -1.99
CA VAL A 217 2.84 12.88 -1.99
C VAL A 217 1.81 11.87 -2.50
N ILE A 218 2.26 10.94 -3.32
CA ILE A 218 1.48 9.73 -3.60
C ILE A 218 1.77 8.75 -2.46
N THR A 219 0.79 8.49 -1.63
CA THR A 219 0.93 7.59 -0.49
C THR A 219 0.63 6.15 -0.85
N THR A 220 -0.19 5.93 -1.89
CA THR A 220 -0.54 4.56 -2.30
C THR A 220 -0.80 4.45 -3.80
N TRP A 221 -0.20 3.45 -4.41
CA TRP A 221 -0.49 2.91 -5.73
C TRP A 221 -1.08 1.52 -5.63
N LEU A 222 -1.77 1.07 -6.68
CA LEU A 222 -2.06 -0.33 -6.95
C LEU A 222 -1.02 -0.86 -7.93
N VAL A 223 -0.27 -1.86 -7.50
CA VAL A 223 0.87 -2.43 -8.22
C VAL A 223 0.61 -3.90 -8.52
N SER A 224 0.98 -4.35 -9.70
CA SER A 224 0.95 -5.77 -10.10
C SER A 224 2.35 -6.31 -10.36
N SER A 225 2.57 -7.59 -10.09
CA SER A 225 3.74 -8.28 -10.58
C SER A 225 3.73 -8.35 -12.11
N VAL A 226 4.89 -8.23 -12.75
CA VAL A 226 5.02 -8.40 -14.22
C VAL A 226 4.66 -9.81 -14.62
N LYS A 227 4.92 -10.81 -13.77
CA LYS A 227 4.50 -12.19 -14.00
C LYS A 227 2.99 -12.27 -14.16
N PHE A 228 2.21 -11.74 -13.21
CA PHE A 228 0.75 -11.75 -13.27
C PHE A 228 0.22 -10.99 -14.50
N LEU A 229 0.82 -9.85 -14.84
CA LEU A 229 0.47 -9.08 -16.05
C LEU A 229 0.68 -9.87 -17.34
N LYS A 230 1.74 -10.66 -17.44
CA LYS A 230 2.03 -11.49 -18.61
C LYS A 230 1.08 -12.69 -18.72
N GLU A 231 0.80 -13.33 -17.60
CA GLU A 231 -0.02 -14.56 -17.56
C GLU A 231 -1.52 -14.27 -17.57
N HIS A 232 -1.95 -13.11 -17.00
CA HIS A 232 -3.35 -12.78 -16.73
C HIS A 232 -3.71 -11.33 -17.06
N ARG A 233 -3.29 -10.81 -18.23
CA ARG A 233 -3.47 -9.41 -18.63
C ARG A 233 -4.93 -8.93 -18.54
N ASP A 234 -5.87 -9.77 -18.98
CA ASP A 234 -7.30 -9.42 -18.96
C ASP A 234 -7.84 -9.29 -17.52
N LEU A 235 -7.34 -10.11 -16.59
CA LEU A 235 -7.67 -9.97 -15.17
C LEU A 235 -7.03 -8.72 -14.57
N ALA A 236 -5.80 -8.40 -14.90
CA ALA A 236 -5.17 -7.16 -14.45
C ALA A 236 -5.95 -5.93 -14.92
N LYS A 237 -6.46 -5.94 -16.15
CA LYS A 237 -7.35 -4.89 -16.66
C LYS A 237 -8.65 -4.80 -15.87
N LYS A 238 -9.31 -5.93 -15.59
CA LYS A 238 -10.52 -5.96 -14.76
C LYS A 238 -10.24 -5.45 -13.35
N ILE A 239 -9.08 -5.77 -12.76
CA ILE A 239 -8.65 -5.29 -11.45
C ILE A 239 -8.49 -3.75 -11.47
N ALA A 240 -7.84 -3.18 -12.48
CA ALA A 240 -7.68 -1.74 -12.60
C ALA A 240 -9.03 -1.02 -12.74
N VAL A 241 -9.95 -1.57 -13.55
CA VAL A 241 -11.33 -1.04 -13.70
C VAL A 241 -12.09 -1.15 -12.38
N ALA A 242 -12.04 -2.31 -11.72
CA ALA A 242 -12.70 -2.52 -10.44
C ALA A 242 -12.15 -1.59 -9.33
N ASN A 243 -10.85 -1.31 -9.33
CA ASN A 243 -10.24 -0.33 -8.42
C ASN A 243 -10.75 1.10 -8.69
N LYS A 244 -10.92 1.46 -9.96
CA LYS A 244 -11.50 2.77 -10.32
C LYS A 244 -12.93 2.88 -9.82
N GLU A 245 -13.79 1.91 -10.12
CA GLU A 245 -15.17 1.89 -9.66
C GLU A 245 -15.27 1.92 -8.12
N LEU A 246 -14.39 1.19 -7.42
CA LEU A 246 -14.35 1.21 -5.95
C LEU A 246 -13.95 2.58 -5.43
N THR A 247 -12.97 3.23 -6.05
CA THR A 247 -12.54 4.59 -5.67
C THR A 247 -13.69 5.59 -5.86
N GLU A 248 -14.41 5.51 -6.97
CA GLU A 248 -15.59 6.33 -7.25
C GLU A 248 -16.71 6.06 -6.23
N TRP A 249 -16.95 4.79 -5.91
CA TRP A 249 -17.92 4.40 -4.90
C TRP A 249 -17.58 4.96 -3.52
N ILE A 250 -16.34 4.82 -3.06
CA ILE A 250 -15.88 5.36 -1.78
C ILE A 250 -16.09 6.89 -1.72
N ASN A 251 -15.71 7.59 -2.77
CA ASN A 251 -15.84 9.06 -2.85
C ASN A 251 -17.31 9.52 -2.86
N SER A 252 -18.22 8.69 -3.37
CA SER A 252 -19.66 9.01 -3.44
C SER A 252 -20.47 8.51 -2.23
N HIS A 253 -19.92 7.64 -1.40
CA HIS A 253 -20.53 7.06 -0.21
C HIS A 253 -19.65 7.23 1.04
N PRO A 254 -19.29 8.48 1.41
CA PRO A 254 -18.27 8.72 2.45
C PRO A 254 -18.65 8.15 3.82
N ASP A 255 -19.92 8.23 4.22
CA ASP A 255 -20.38 7.75 5.53
C ASP A 255 -20.31 6.21 5.62
N GLU A 256 -20.72 5.51 4.57
CA GLU A 256 -20.66 4.04 4.51
C GLU A 256 -19.21 3.57 4.45
N ALA A 257 -18.38 4.22 3.63
CA ALA A 257 -16.96 3.94 3.52
C ALA A 257 -16.24 4.17 4.86
N GLN A 258 -16.53 5.26 5.55
CA GLN A 258 -15.96 5.55 6.89
C GLN A 258 -16.31 4.44 7.88
N LYS A 259 -17.56 4.00 7.93
CA LYS A 259 -17.99 2.92 8.81
C LYS A 259 -17.24 1.62 8.51
N MET A 260 -17.16 1.25 7.23
CA MET A 260 -16.43 0.05 6.82
C MET A 260 -14.94 0.12 7.17
N LEU A 261 -14.32 1.28 7.00
CA LEU A 261 -12.91 1.50 7.39
C LEU A 261 -12.70 1.35 8.90
N VAL A 262 -13.61 1.87 9.74
CA VAL A 262 -13.56 1.71 11.20
C VAL A 262 -13.59 0.21 11.57
N ASP A 263 -14.57 -0.50 11.04
CA ASP A 263 -14.78 -1.91 11.32
C ASP A 263 -13.57 -2.76 10.86
N GLU A 264 -13.04 -2.46 9.67
CA GLU A 264 -11.92 -3.20 9.08
C GLU A 264 -10.61 -2.93 9.80
N LEU A 265 -10.29 -1.65 10.09
CA LEU A 265 -9.10 -1.29 10.86
C LEU A 265 -9.09 -1.97 12.23
N LYS A 266 -10.24 -1.99 12.93
CA LYS A 266 -10.38 -2.74 14.19
C LYS A 266 -10.14 -4.23 13.99
N ALA A 267 -10.71 -4.81 12.94
CA ALA A 267 -10.58 -6.24 12.65
C ALA A 267 -9.13 -6.64 12.34
N GLU A 268 -8.37 -5.81 11.62
CA GLU A 268 -6.98 -6.11 11.25
C GLU A 268 -5.98 -5.77 12.35
N THR A 269 -6.10 -4.59 12.98
CA THR A 269 -5.12 -4.14 13.98
C THR A 269 -5.40 -4.65 15.40
N LYS A 270 -6.59 -5.22 15.64
CA LYS A 270 -7.09 -5.59 16.98
C LYS A 270 -7.14 -4.40 17.96
N THR A 271 -7.13 -3.19 17.44
CA THR A 271 -7.14 -1.94 18.21
C THR A 271 -8.39 -1.14 17.84
N GLU A 272 -9.04 -0.54 18.84
CA GLU A 272 -10.17 0.37 18.58
C GLU A 272 -9.69 1.61 17.82
N VAL A 273 -10.38 1.92 16.73
CA VAL A 273 -10.19 3.13 15.95
C VAL A 273 -11.54 3.82 15.87
N SER A 274 -11.64 5.03 16.41
CA SER A 274 -12.93 5.74 16.43
C SER A 274 -13.32 6.27 15.05
N ALA A 275 -14.63 6.41 14.82
CA ALA A 275 -15.16 7.04 13.60
C ALA A 275 -14.62 8.47 13.41
N ASP A 276 -14.41 9.22 14.51
CA ASP A 276 -13.83 10.54 14.48
C ASP A 276 -12.36 10.54 13.98
N VAL A 277 -11.56 9.55 14.37
CA VAL A 277 -10.19 9.38 13.83
C VAL A 277 -10.23 9.09 12.33
N VAL A 278 -11.07 8.18 11.89
CA VAL A 278 -11.16 7.83 10.45
C VAL A 278 -11.71 8.99 9.63
N GLY A 279 -12.75 9.67 10.12
CA GLY A 279 -13.33 10.85 9.46
C GLY A 279 -12.31 11.99 9.29
N HIS A 280 -11.52 12.27 10.33
CA HIS A 280 -10.46 13.27 10.27
C HIS A 280 -9.33 12.84 9.31
N SER A 281 -8.96 11.56 9.32
CA SER A 281 -7.98 10.99 8.40
C SER A 281 -8.37 11.16 6.93
N LEU A 282 -9.63 10.90 6.60
CA LEU A 282 -10.15 11.02 5.23
C LEU A 282 -10.07 12.46 4.70
N GLN A 283 -10.14 13.48 5.56
CA GLN A 283 -10.00 14.89 5.13
C GLN A 283 -8.60 15.25 4.62
N ARG A 284 -7.56 14.48 5.00
CA ARG A 284 -6.18 14.66 4.56
C ARG A 284 -5.82 13.83 3.33
N ILE A 285 -6.71 12.93 2.90
CA ILE A 285 -6.45 11.97 1.82
C ILE A 285 -7.28 12.32 0.60
N LYS A 286 -6.66 12.34 -0.57
CA LYS A 286 -7.33 12.36 -1.86
C LYS A 286 -7.30 10.93 -2.44
N LEU A 287 -8.41 10.22 -2.41
CA LEU A 287 -8.55 8.94 -3.09
C LEU A 287 -8.69 9.19 -4.59
N THR A 288 -7.80 8.60 -5.39
CA THR A 288 -7.72 8.83 -6.84
C THR A 288 -7.04 7.68 -7.54
N THR A 289 -7.44 7.38 -8.76
CA THR A 289 -6.77 6.39 -9.62
C THR A 289 -5.75 7.03 -10.57
N GLU A 290 -5.65 8.36 -10.58
CA GLU A 290 -4.67 9.09 -11.37
C GLU A 290 -3.26 8.93 -10.77
N VAL A 291 -2.27 8.86 -11.64
CA VAL A 291 -0.85 8.89 -11.29
C VAL A 291 -0.24 10.18 -11.84
N SER A 292 0.06 11.12 -10.95
CA SER A 292 0.64 12.42 -11.31
C SER A 292 2.12 12.27 -11.68
N PRO A 293 2.54 12.61 -12.92
CA PRO A 293 3.96 12.58 -13.29
C PRO A 293 4.84 13.45 -12.40
N ALA A 294 4.38 14.65 -12.02
CA ALA A 294 5.13 15.55 -11.16
C ALA A 294 5.39 14.96 -9.76
N LEU A 295 4.41 14.24 -9.19
CA LEU A 295 4.60 13.56 -7.91
C LEU A 295 5.50 12.33 -8.02
N VAL A 296 5.50 11.65 -9.18
CA VAL A 296 6.47 10.58 -9.47
C VAL A 296 7.88 11.15 -9.53
N GLU A 297 8.10 12.25 -10.24
CA GLU A 297 9.40 12.93 -10.32
C GLU A 297 9.90 13.37 -8.94
N LYS A 298 9.01 13.93 -8.09
CA LYS A 298 9.32 14.27 -6.69
C LYS A 298 9.81 13.04 -5.94
N ALA A 299 9.08 11.93 -5.99
CA ALA A 299 9.44 10.70 -5.29
C ALA A 299 10.77 10.10 -5.79
N VAL A 300 11.03 10.15 -7.09
CA VAL A 300 12.32 9.74 -7.68
C VAL A 300 13.46 10.63 -7.17
N LYS A 301 13.25 11.95 -7.14
CA LYS A 301 14.25 12.90 -6.62
C LYS A 301 14.56 12.60 -5.15
N GLU A 302 13.56 12.46 -4.30
CA GLU A 302 13.73 12.13 -2.88
C GLU A 302 14.48 10.81 -2.68
N GLY A 303 14.16 9.78 -3.46
CA GLY A 303 14.85 8.50 -3.45
C GLY A 303 16.34 8.60 -3.83
N LYS A 304 16.67 9.47 -4.82
CA LYS A 304 18.07 9.76 -5.21
C LYS A 304 18.79 10.53 -4.13
N ASP A 305 18.22 11.61 -3.64
CA ASP A 305 18.81 12.48 -2.63
C ASP A 305 19.15 11.71 -1.34
N THR A 306 18.35 10.70 -1.02
CA THR A 306 18.54 9.84 0.16
C THR A 306 19.42 8.62 -0.10
N GLY A 307 19.71 8.31 -1.36
CA GLY A 307 20.56 7.17 -1.77
C GLY A 307 19.84 5.82 -1.76
N PHE A 308 18.51 5.81 -1.63
CA PHE A 308 17.69 4.59 -1.81
C PHE A 308 17.58 4.20 -3.28
N LEU A 309 17.47 5.19 -4.17
CA LEU A 309 17.53 4.98 -5.62
C LEU A 309 18.94 5.28 -6.13
N LYS A 310 19.55 4.28 -6.79
CA LYS A 310 20.90 4.35 -7.36
C LYS A 310 20.85 3.95 -8.84
N GLY A 311 21.73 4.56 -9.65
CA GLY A 311 21.83 4.26 -11.07
C GLY A 311 20.73 4.92 -11.91
N SER A 312 20.22 4.20 -12.91
CA SER A 312 19.14 4.69 -13.77
C SER A 312 17.87 4.96 -12.96
N THR A 313 17.20 6.05 -13.29
CA THR A 313 15.90 6.44 -12.74
C THR A 313 14.85 6.54 -13.85
N ASP A 314 15.00 5.74 -14.88
CA ASP A 314 14.04 5.64 -15.96
C ASP A 314 12.73 5.01 -15.46
N THR A 315 11.68 5.80 -15.48
CA THR A 315 10.32 5.41 -15.10
C THR A 315 9.39 5.25 -16.30
N SER A 316 9.91 5.26 -17.52
CA SER A 316 9.11 5.18 -18.76
C SER A 316 8.20 3.95 -18.82
N HIS A 317 8.61 2.86 -18.18
CA HIS A 317 7.85 1.61 -18.10
C HIS A 317 7.24 1.36 -16.71
N LEU A 318 7.20 2.35 -15.82
CA LEU A 318 6.65 2.19 -14.47
C LEU A 318 5.13 1.95 -14.51
N ILE A 319 4.42 2.71 -15.34
CA ILE A 319 2.96 2.65 -15.42
C ILE A 319 2.57 1.72 -16.56
N GLU A 320 1.71 0.75 -16.27
CA GLU A 320 1.14 -0.17 -17.26
C GLU A 320 -0.16 0.42 -17.82
N SER A 321 -0.23 0.57 -19.13
CA SER A 321 -1.48 0.92 -19.84
C SER A 321 -2.33 -0.34 -20.05
N LEU A 322 -3.43 -0.46 -19.32
CA LEU A 322 -4.36 -1.60 -19.36
C LEU A 322 -5.67 -1.30 -20.10
#